data_4d0493bda4f5916919b45d76202247ef
#
_entry.id   4d0493bda4f5916919b45d76202247ef
#
_cell.length_a   1.000
_cell.length_b   1.000
_cell.length_c   1.000
_cell.angle_alpha   90.00
_cell.angle_beta   90.00
_cell.angle_gamma   90.00
#
_symmetry.space_group_name_H-M   'P 1'
#
loop_
_entity.id
_entity.type
_entity.pdbx_description
1 polymer ?
#
loop_
_entity_poly.entity_id
_entity_poly.type
_entity_poly.pdbx_seq_one_letter_code
_entity_poly.pdbx_strand_id
1 'polypeptide(L)'
;MLKFSNANAKIEALKNDAELSEYLTDKRKVYSLDLLSGYSCPFAEACLSKAVVQPNGKRKIQDGHKTQFRCFSASQEVQYTNVYNLRKHNFDLLRACKNTSSMVKLINDGLPKNAGIVRIHVAGDFFNQKYFRAWCLVAAINPNTLFYAYTKSLRFWHEDKLLVPDNLGLTASYGGRDDWRIDEFDMRFAKVVYSEQEAHNLDLAIDHDDTHAAKPSLSNQSFALMLHGTQPKGSTAADALKVLKRDKVRHSYSRKQANV
;
A
#
# COMPACT_ATOMS: atom_id res chain seq x y z
N MET A 1 3.52 11.71 -18.31
CA MET A 1 3.66 10.24 -18.10
C MET A 1 3.75 9.97 -16.62
N LEU A 2 3.09 8.91 -16.12
CA LEU A 2 3.23 8.47 -14.73
C LEU A 2 4.65 7.95 -14.47
N LYS A 3 5.08 8.06 -13.21
CA LYS A 3 6.41 7.62 -12.77
C LYS A 3 6.26 6.46 -11.80
N PHE A 4 6.60 5.27 -12.27
CA PHE A 4 6.73 4.09 -11.44
C PHE A 4 8.06 4.11 -10.70
N SER A 5 8.07 3.64 -9.46
CA SER A 5 9.28 3.48 -8.64
C SER A 5 9.79 2.05 -8.71
N ASN A 6 11.11 1.88 -8.64
CA ASN A 6 11.69 0.56 -8.39
C ASN A 6 11.27 0.05 -7.00
N ALA A 7 11.33 -1.26 -6.82
CA ALA A 7 11.07 -1.90 -5.54
C ALA A 7 11.90 -1.27 -4.40
N ASN A 8 11.26 -1.03 -3.25
CA ASN A 8 11.98 -0.76 -2.02
C ASN A 8 12.48 -2.06 -1.38
N ALA A 9 13.30 -1.97 -0.33
CA ALA A 9 13.91 -3.14 0.32
C ALA A 9 12.89 -4.21 0.77
N LYS A 10 11.67 -3.82 1.16
CA LYS A 10 10.61 -4.75 1.56
C LYS A 10 10.13 -5.58 0.36
N ILE A 11 9.67 -4.91 -0.69
CA ILE A 11 9.08 -5.57 -1.86
C ILE A 11 10.14 -6.16 -2.82
N GLU A 12 11.41 -5.78 -2.68
CA GLU A 12 12.52 -6.45 -3.37
C GLU A 12 12.70 -7.91 -2.91
N ALA A 13 12.28 -8.21 -1.67
CA ALA A 13 12.36 -9.56 -1.11
C ALA A 13 11.42 -10.55 -1.82
N LEU A 14 10.37 -10.10 -2.51
CA LEU A 14 9.45 -10.94 -3.26
C LEU A 14 10.16 -11.85 -4.29
N LYS A 15 11.30 -11.42 -4.82
CA LYS A 15 12.12 -12.22 -5.74
C LYS A 15 12.66 -13.53 -5.14
N ASN A 16 12.68 -13.65 -3.81
CA ASN A 16 13.18 -14.81 -3.10
C ASN A 16 12.08 -15.89 -2.89
N ASP A 17 10.82 -15.57 -3.14
CA ASP A 17 9.71 -16.53 -3.09
C ASP A 17 9.65 -17.32 -4.42
N ALA A 18 9.51 -18.64 -4.34
CA ALA A 18 9.56 -19.51 -5.51
C ALA A 18 8.41 -19.20 -6.50
N GLU A 19 7.18 -19.02 -6.00
CA GLU A 19 6.00 -18.73 -6.84
C GLU A 19 6.10 -17.33 -7.46
N LEU A 20 6.49 -16.33 -6.67
CA LEU A 20 6.59 -14.96 -7.15
C LEU A 20 7.77 -14.74 -8.11
N SER A 21 8.85 -15.52 -7.97
CA SER A 21 10.01 -15.45 -8.86
C SER A 21 9.66 -15.82 -10.31
N GLU A 22 8.59 -16.60 -10.55
CA GLU A 22 8.12 -16.95 -11.89
C GLU A 22 7.67 -15.72 -12.70
N TYR A 23 7.14 -14.68 -12.02
CA TYR A 23 6.80 -13.41 -12.66
C TYR A 23 8.02 -12.53 -12.96
N LEU A 24 9.22 -12.91 -12.46
CA LEU A 24 10.44 -12.08 -12.52
C LEU A 24 11.51 -12.68 -13.45
N THR A 25 11.15 -13.67 -14.25
CA THR A 25 12.00 -14.21 -15.32
C THR A 25 12.31 -13.15 -16.40
N ASP A 26 13.25 -13.40 -17.29
CA ASP A 26 13.59 -12.54 -18.44
C ASP A 26 13.87 -11.07 -18.08
N LYS A 27 14.57 -10.84 -16.95
CA LYS A 27 14.93 -9.50 -16.44
C LYS A 27 13.72 -8.63 -16.05
N ARG A 28 12.55 -9.25 -15.84
CA ARG A 28 11.38 -8.55 -15.29
C ARG A 28 11.63 -8.17 -13.83
N LYS A 29 10.99 -7.09 -13.41
CA LYS A 29 11.25 -6.47 -12.09
C LYS A 29 9.97 -6.18 -11.35
N VAL A 30 10.15 -5.91 -10.05
CA VAL A 30 9.10 -5.39 -9.19
C VAL A 30 9.09 -3.86 -9.24
N TYR A 31 7.90 -3.28 -9.43
CA TYR A 31 7.68 -1.83 -9.42
C TYR A 31 6.55 -1.45 -8.49
N SER A 32 6.46 -0.15 -8.17
CA SER A 32 5.28 0.44 -7.53
C SER A 32 4.82 1.71 -8.23
N LEU A 33 3.52 2.00 -8.15
CA LEU A 33 2.96 3.32 -8.47
C LEU A 33 2.40 3.93 -7.19
N ASP A 34 2.91 5.08 -6.79
CA ASP A 34 2.57 5.72 -5.52
C ASP A 34 1.86 7.06 -5.73
N LEU A 35 0.92 7.36 -4.80
CA LEU A 35 0.15 8.59 -4.75
C LEU A 35 0.33 9.28 -3.40
N LEU A 36 -0.07 10.55 -3.29
CA LEU A 36 0.00 11.31 -2.03
C LEU A 36 -0.84 10.69 -0.93
N SER A 37 -0.19 10.38 0.19
CA SER A 37 -0.82 9.83 1.39
C SER A 37 -1.93 10.73 1.92
N GLY A 38 -3.03 10.13 2.33
CA GLY A 38 -4.18 10.81 2.90
C GLY A 38 -4.99 11.67 1.91
N TYR A 39 -4.36 12.26 0.90
CA TYR A 39 -5.09 12.96 -0.18
C TYR A 39 -5.76 11.99 -1.14
N SER A 40 -5.12 10.86 -1.40
CA SER A 40 -5.66 9.78 -2.24
C SER A 40 -6.32 8.66 -1.44
N CYS A 41 -6.55 8.82 -0.13
CA CYS A 41 -7.10 7.78 0.75
C CYS A 41 -8.48 8.22 1.31
N PRO A 42 -9.56 8.18 0.50
CA PRO A 42 -10.84 8.75 0.88
C PRO A 42 -11.52 8.05 2.06
N PHE A 43 -11.21 6.77 2.29
CA PHE A 43 -11.80 5.96 3.35
C PHE A 43 -10.86 5.65 4.50
N ALA A 44 -9.62 6.16 4.49
CA ALA A 44 -8.72 5.98 5.62
C ALA A 44 -9.21 6.73 6.86
N GLU A 45 -9.10 6.10 8.03
CA GLU A 45 -9.44 6.69 9.32
C GLU A 45 -8.30 6.49 10.33
N ALA A 46 -7.99 5.26 10.72
CA ALA A 46 -6.98 4.95 11.74
C ALA A 46 -5.55 5.38 11.37
N CYS A 47 -5.23 5.48 10.07
CA CYS A 47 -3.90 5.91 9.59
C CYS A 47 -3.94 7.23 8.81
N LEU A 48 -5.04 7.97 8.86
CA LEU A 48 -5.19 9.19 8.06
C LEU A 48 -4.17 10.25 8.45
N SER A 49 -3.16 10.45 7.61
CA SER A 49 -2.12 11.46 7.80
C SER A 49 -1.74 12.07 6.44
N LYS A 50 -1.44 13.35 6.42
CA LYS A 50 -1.11 14.13 5.22
C LYS A 50 0.14 14.96 5.42
N ALA A 51 0.95 15.09 4.37
CA ALA A 51 2.01 16.08 4.30
C ALA A 51 1.44 17.39 3.76
N VAL A 52 1.24 18.39 4.62
CA VAL A 52 0.66 19.68 4.27
C VAL A 52 1.76 20.71 4.06
N VAL A 53 1.74 21.38 2.91
CA VAL A 53 2.66 22.47 2.59
C VAL A 53 2.26 23.72 3.38
N GLN A 54 3.21 24.27 4.13
CA GLN A 54 3.05 25.48 4.93
C GLN A 54 3.35 26.73 4.07
N PRO A 55 2.97 27.95 4.50
CA PRO A 55 3.26 29.19 3.77
C PRO A 55 4.75 29.43 3.48
N ASN A 56 5.63 28.90 4.33
CA ASN A 56 7.09 28.96 4.15
C ASN A 56 7.67 27.87 3.22
N GLY A 57 6.80 27.11 2.51
CA GLY A 57 7.18 26.05 1.61
C GLY A 57 7.60 24.73 2.29
N LYS A 58 7.77 24.69 3.61
CA LYS A 58 8.06 23.45 4.35
C LYS A 58 6.81 22.58 4.44
N ARG A 59 6.99 21.28 4.54
CA ARG A 59 5.88 20.34 4.77
C ARG A 59 5.81 19.97 6.25
N LYS A 60 4.58 19.84 6.76
CA LYS A 60 4.29 19.40 8.12
C LYS A 60 3.25 18.29 8.07
N ILE A 61 3.35 17.31 8.97
CA ILE A 61 2.33 16.25 9.06
C ILE A 61 1.09 16.83 9.73
N GLN A 62 -0.05 16.53 9.13
CA GLN A 62 -1.36 16.71 9.71
C GLN A 62 -2.01 15.33 9.82
N ASP A 63 -2.20 14.87 11.06
CA ASP A 63 -2.92 13.63 11.36
C ASP A 63 -4.43 13.90 11.36
N GLY A 64 -5.22 12.92 10.99
CA GLY A 64 -6.67 12.96 11.07
C GLY A 64 -7.14 12.85 12.52
N HIS A 65 -8.36 13.29 12.79
CA HIS A 65 -8.94 13.36 14.14
C HIS A 65 -9.11 11.98 14.82
N LYS A 66 -9.29 10.89 14.03
CA LYS A 66 -9.38 9.52 14.53
C LYS A 66 -8.12 8.69 14.25
N THR A 67 -7.00 9.32 13.94
CA THR A 67 -5.74 8.63 13.67
C THR A 67 -5.25 7.91 14.92
N GLN A 68 -5.12 6.59 14.83
CA GLN A 68 -4.58 5.72 15.88
C GLN A 68 -3.07 5.55 15.74
N PHE A 69 -2.59 5.48 14.50
CA PHE A 69 -1.18 5.44 14.16
C PHE A 69 -0.91 6.25 12.89
N ARG A 70 0.22 6.93 12.87
CA ARG A 70 0.60 7.79 11.72
C ARG A 70 1.00 6.94 10.52
N CYS A 71 0.46 7.30 9.34
CA CYS A 71 0.90 6.70 8.09
C CYS A 71 2.40 6.98 7.86
N PHE A 72 3.20 5.91 7.68
CA PHE A 72 4.65 6.05 7.43
C PHE A 72 4.94 6.84 6.14
N SER A 73 4.08 6.72 5.14
CA SER A 73 4.23 7.39 3.86
C SER A 73 4.09 8.91 3.99
N ALA A 74 3.20 9.41 4.85
CA ALA A 74 3.08 10.83 5.15
C ALA A 74 4.37 11.38 5.80
N SER A 75 5.00 10.60 6.67
CA SER A 75 6.31 10.96 7.26
C SER A 75 7.41 11.06 6.20
N GLN A 76 7.45 10.12 5.24
CA GLN A 76 8.40 10.17 4.12
C GLN A 76 8.17 11.40 3.23
N GLU A 77 6.91 11.74 2.96
CA GLU A 77 6.54 12.90 2.15
C GLU A 77 6.96 14.22 2.79
N VAL A 78 6.98 14.31 4.12
CA VAL A 78 7.52 15.48 4.82
C VAL A 78 9.04 15.51 4.75
N GLN A 79 9.70 14.37 4.94
CA GLN A 79 11.14 14.24 5.03
C GLN A 79 11.83 14.38 3.66
N TYR A 80 11.27 13.76 2.60
CA TYR A 80 11.91 13.66 1.30
C TYR A 80 11.12 14.39 0.21
N THR A 81 11.68 15.49 -0.28
CA THR A 81 11.04 16.35 -1.30
C THR A 81 10.81 15.61 -2.62
N ASN A 82 11.74 14.77 -3.05
CA ASN A 82 11.62 13.98 -4.27
C ASN A 82 10.47 12.96 -4.17
N VAL A 83 10.27 12.33 -3.01
CA VAL A 83 9.17 11.39 -2.76
C VAL A 83 7.83 12.12 -2.83
N TYR A 84 7.71 13.26 -2.13
CA TYR A 84 6.50 14.09 -2.19
C TYR A 84 6.18 14.52 -3.63
N ASN A 85 7.18 15.06 -4.35
CA ASN A 85 6.97 15.55 -5.72
C ASN A 85 6.59 14.44 -6.70
N LEU A 86 7.17 13.25 -6.57
CA LEU A 86 6.83 12.09 -7.40
C LEU A 86 5.38 11.66 -7.16
N ARG A 87 4.98 11.48 -5.90
CA ARG A 87 3.62 11.07 -5.53
C ARG A 87 2.58 12.12 -5.91
N LYS A 88 2.91 13.40 -5.72
CA LYS A 88 2.07 14.52 -6.15
C LYS A 88 1.88 14.54 -7.66
N HIS A 89 2.96 14.38 -8.43
CA HIS A 89 2.92 14.33 -9.88
C HIS A 89 1.99 13.22 -10.38
N ASN A 90 2.12 12.00 -9.87
CA ASN A 90 1.27 10.89 -10.25
C ASN A 90 -0.21 11.15 -9.89
N PHE A 91 -0.45 11.66 -8.68
CA PHE A 91 -1.80 11.93 -8.20
C PHE A 91 -2.47 13.03 -9.01
N ASP A 92 -1.77 14.13 -9.32
CA ASP A 92 -2.32 15.25 -10.10
C ASP A 92 -2.67 14.81 -11.53
N LEU A 93 -1.80 14.03 -12.19
CA LEU A 93 -2.08 13.50 -13.53
C LEU A 93 -3.32 12.59 -13.55
N LEU A 94 -3.45 11.69 -12.59
CA LEU A 94 -4.59 10.78 -12.51
C LEU A 94 -5.89 11.53 -12.16
N ARG A 95 -5.84 12.52 -11.27
CA ARG A 95 -6.99 13.36 -10.96
C ARG A 95 -7.46 14.22 -12.14
N ALA A 96 -6.56 14.60 -13.02
CA ALA A 96 -6.89 15.37 -14.22
C ALA A 96 -7.62 14.52 -15.30
N CYS A 97 -7.56 13.19 -15.20
CA CYS A 97 -8.27 12.29 -16.12
C CYS A 97 -9.79 12.41 -15.96
N LYS A 98 -10.50 12.60 -17.08
CA LYS A 98 -11.96 12.79 -17.08
C LYS A 98 -12.74 11.49 -16.89
N ASN A 99 -12.21 10.36 -17.36
CA ASN A 99 -12.89 9.07 -17.38
C ASN A 99 -11.90 7.89 -17.18
N THR A 100 -12.46 6.69 -17.00
CA THR A 100 -11.69 5.46 -16.80
C THR A 100 -10.73 5.19 -17.98
N SER A 101 -11.18 5.36 -19.23
CA SER A 101 -10.34 5.06 -20.40
C SER A 101 -9.10 5.93 -20.47
N SER A 102 -9.19 7.22 -20.12
CA SER A 102 -8.01 8.11 -20.05
C SER A 102 -7.05 7.71 -18.93
N MET A 103 -7.56 7.20 -17.80
CA MET A 103 -6.73 6.65 -16.72
C MET A 103 -6.03 5.36 -17.16
N VAL A 104 -6.77 4.43 -17.80
CA VAL A 104 -6.20 3.19 -18.36
C VAL A 104 -5.06 3.50 -19.30
N LYS A 105 -5.29 4.40 -20.27
CA LYS A 105 -4.23 4.81 -21.21
C LYS A 105 -3.03 5.38 -20.47
N LEU A 106 -3.25 6.30 -19.53
CA LEU A 106 -2.18 6.97 -18.79
C LEU A 106 -1.36 5.98 -17.94
N ILE A 107 -2.01 5.01 -17.29
CA ILE A 107 -1.36 3.99 -16.48
C ILE A 107 -0.57 3.04 -17.39
N ASN A 108 -1.20 2.52 -18.44
CA ASN A 108 -0.59 1.55 -19.34
C ASN A 108 0.60 2.13 -20.11
N ASP A 109 0.51 3.39 -20.58
CA ASP A 109 1.62 4.09 -21.23
C ASP A 109 2.80 4.34 -20.27
N GLY A 110 2.54 4.43 -18.97
CA GLY A 110 3.57 4.62 -17.95
C GLY A 110 4.13 3.32 -17.39
N LEU A 111 3.45 2.20 -17.57
CA LEU A 111 3.84 0.90 -17.04
C LEU A 111 5.19 0.47 -17.65
N PRO A 112 6.22 0.14 -16.83
CA PRO A 112 7.50 -0.33 -17.37
C PRO A 112 7.33 -1.62 -18.18
N LYS A 113 7.91 -1.68 -19.37
CA LYS A 113 7.80 -2.84 -20.28
C LYS A 113 8.28 -4.15 -19.66
N ASN A 114 9.20 -4.07 -18.72
CA ASN A 114 9.73 -5.21 -17.97
C ASN A 114 9.10 -5.36 -16.57
N ALA A 115 7.88 -4.87 -16.37
CA ALA A 115 7.16 -5.09 -15.12
C ALA A 115 6.74 -6.57 -14.99
N GLY A 116 7.20 -7.25 -13.95
CA GLY A 116 6.81 -8.60 -13.60
C GLY A 116 5.77 -8.59 -12.48
N ILE A 117 6.05 -7.80 -11.46
CA ILE A 117 5.15 -7.59 -10.32
C ILE A 117 4.97 -6.09 -10.12
N VAL A 118 3.75 -5.64 -9.86
CA VAL A 118 3.46 -4.23 -9.57
C VAL A 118 2.67 -4.13 -8.28
N ARG A 119 3.26 -3.47 -7.27
CA ARG A 119 2.51 -3.03 -6.09
C ARG A 119 1.75 -1.75 -6.43
N ILE A 120 0.44 -1.83 -6.44
CA ILE A 120 -0.42 -0.66 -6.57
C ILE A 120 -0.50 -0.02 -5.19
N HIS A 121 0.19 1.11 -5.01
CA HIS A 121 0.32 1.92 -3.81
C HIS A 121 1.18 1.31 -2.68
N VAL A 122 2.45 1.68 -2.63
CA VAL A 122 3.19 1.71 -1.35
C VAL A 122 2.65 2.87 -0.50
N ALA A 123 2.21 3.96 -1.17
CA ALA A 123 1.58 5.14 -0.58
C ALA A 123 0.34 5.55 -1.39
N GLY A 124 -0.73 5.90 -0.69
CA GLY A 124 -2.01 6.24 -1.31
C GLY A 124 -3.00 5.08 -1.32
N ASP A 125 -4.13 5.28 -1.99
CA ASP A 125 -5.20 4.29 -2.15
C ASP A 125 -6.01 4.61 -3.43
N PHE A 126 -6.96 3.78 -3.79
CA PHE A 126 -7.91 4.07 -4.85
C PHE A 126 -8.81 5.25 -4.44
N PHE A 127 -8.58 6.40 -5.06
CA PHE A 127 -9.21 7.65 -4.63
C PHE A 127 -10.60 7.88 -5.22
N ASN A 128 -11.00 7.11 -6.24
CA ASN A 128 -12.36 7.06 -6.78
C ASN A 128 -12.61 5.76 -7.57
N GLN A 129 -13.90 5.49 -7.88
CA GLN A 129 -14.34 4.29 -8.58
C GLN A 129 -13.72 4.16 -9.99
N LYS A 130 -13.59 5.27 -10.73
CA LYS A 130 -12.99 5.26 -12.08
C LYS A 130 -11.55 4.79 -12.05
N TYR A 131 -10.80 5.18 -11.03
CA TYR A 131 -9.40 4.81 -10.84
C TYR A 131 -9.26 3.34 -10.43
N PHE A 132 -10.15 2.83 -9.57
CA PHE A 132 -10.22 1.41 -9.26
C PHE A 132 -10.47 0.57 -10.53
N ARG A 133 -11.52 0.93 -11.31
CA ARG A 133 -11.83 0.29 -12.60
C ARG A 133 -10.68 0.34 -13.59
N ALA A 134 -9.96 1.47 -13.62
CA ALA A 134 -8.81 1.62 -14.51
C ALA A 134 -7.72 0.58 -14.20
N TRP A 135 -7.45 0.30 -12.92
CA TRP A 135 -6.49 -0.72 -12.53
C TRP A 135 -6.96 -2.14 -12.84
N CYS A 136 -8.24 -2.46 -12.64
CA CYS A 136 -8.80 -3.73 -13.08
C CYS A 136 -8.58 -3.96 -14.58
N LEU A 137 -8.87 -2.95 -15.41
CA LEU A 137 -8.67 -3.02 -16.85
C LEU A 137 -7.18 -3.08 -17.24
N VAL A 138 -6.31 -2.32 -16.57
CA VAL A 138 -4.86 -2.40 -16.82
C VAL A 138 -4.34 -3.78 -16.47
N ALA A 139 -4.76 -4.38 -15.38
CA ALA A 139 -4.37 -5.74 -15.02
C ALA A 139 -4.86 -6.75 -16.06
N ALA A 140 -6.11 -6.65 -16.51
CA ALA A 140 -6.68 -7.55 -17.51
C ALA A 140 -5.94 -7.51 -18.86
N ILE A 141 -5.49 -6.33 -19.32
CA ILE A 141 -4.74 -6.20 -20.59
C ILE A 141 -3.25 -6.51 -20.44
N ASN A 142 -2.75 -6.75 -19.23
CA ASN A 142 -1.37 -7.15 -18.93
C ASN A 142 -1.32 -8.50 -18.18
N PRO A 143 -1.82 -9.61 -18.77
CA PRO A 143 -2.04 -10.88 -18.06
C PRO A 143 -0.77 -11.53 -17.52
N ASN A 144 0.39 -11.21 -18.09
CA ASN A 144 1.68 -11.73 -17.66
C ASN A 144 2.33 -10.91 -16.53
N THR A 145 1.67 -9.87 -16.01
CA THR A 145 2.14 -9.05 -14.90
C THR A 145 1.23 -9.29 -13.70
N LEU A 146 1.81 -9.61 -12.55
CA LEU A 146 1.09 -9.72 -11.29
C LEU A 146 0.93 -8.34 -10.68
N PHE A 147 -0.29 -7.99 -10.33
CA PHE A 147 -0.61 -6.76 -9.60
C PHE A 147 -1.12 -7.10 -8.21
N TYR A 148 -0.78 -6.28 -7.21
CA TYR A 148 -1.39 -6.41 -5.90
C TYR A 148 -1.55 -5.06 -5.21
N ALA A 149 -2.56 -4.96 -4.34
CA ALA A 149 -2.86 -3.75 -3.60
C ALA A 149 -3.43 -4.02 -2.21
N TYR A 150 -3.08 -3.14 -1.27
CA TYR A 150 -3.82 -2.96 -0.03
C TYR A 150 -4.80 -1.81 -0.22
N THR A 151 -6.03 -1.96 0.24
CA THR A 151 -7.02 -0.89 0.09
C THR A 151 -7.97 -0.77 1.28
N LYS A 152 -8.33 0.47 1.61
CA LYS A 152 -9.47 0.82 2.47
C LYS A 152 -10.68 1.27 1.65
N SER A 153 -10.54 1.32 0.33
CA SER A 153 -11.62 1.70 -0.60
C SER A 153 -12.52 0.50 -0.92
N LEU A 154 -12.98 -0.19 0.14
CA LEU A 154 -13.68 -1.48 0.06
C LEU A 154 -14.99 -1.42 -0.71
N ARG A 155 -15.70 -0.28 -0.68
CA ARG A 155 -16.92 -0.09 -1.49
C ARG A 155 -16.63 -0.15 -2.98
N PHE A 156 -15.50 0.38 -3.44
CA PHE A 156 -15.13 0.32 -4.86
C PHE A 156 -14.84 -1.11 -5.29
N TRP A 157 -14.14 -1.86 -4.46
CA TRP A 157 -13.89 -3.27 -4.71
C TRP A 157 -15.20 -4.07 -4.70
N HIS A 158 -16.04 -3.89 -3.70
CA HIS A 158 -17.31 -4.64 -3.59
C HIS A 158 -18.23 -4.37 -4.79
N GLU A 159 -18.39 -3.10 -5.18
CA GLU A 159 -19.24 -2.71 -6.32
C GLU A 159 -18.76 -3.29 -7.66
N ASP A 160 -17.46 -3.39 -7.85
CA ASP A 160 -16.83 -3.85 -9.09
C ASP A 160 -16.11 -5.19 -8.96
N LYS A 161 -16.49 -6.03 -8.00
CA LYS A 161 -15.80 -7.31 -7.73
C LYS A 161 -15.66 -8.22 -8.95
N LEU A 162 -16.63 -8.20 -9.85
CA LEU A 162 -16.61 -9.01 -11.08
C LEU A 162 -15.64 -8.47 -12.15
N LEU A 163 -15.11 -7.27 -11.98
CA LEU A 163 -14.10 -6.68 -12.88
C LEU A 163 -12.67 -6.99 -12.44
N VAL A 164 -12.47 -7.54 -11.25
CA VAL A 164 -11.13 -7.85 -10.72
C VAL A 164 -10.61 -9.10 -11.41
N PRO A 165 -9.54 -9.00 -12.21
CA PRO A 165 -8.97 -10.15 -12.90
C PRO A 165 -8.07 -10.96 -11.95
N ASP A 166 -7.77 -12.22 -12.30
CA ASP A 166 -7.03 -13.18 -11.47
C ASP A 166 -5.59 -12.70 -11.16
N ASN A 167 -5.00 -11.89 -12.02
CA ASN A 167 -3.67 -11.33 -11.82
C ASN A 167 -3.66 -10.02 -11.00
N LEU A 168 -4.77 -9.66 -10.33
CA LEU A 168 -4.87 -8.53 -9.40
C LEU A 168 -5.26 -9.01 -8.00
N GLY A 169 -4.27 -9.24 -7.14
CA GLY A 169 -4.47 -9.57 -5.74
C GLY A 169 -4.89 -8.35 -4.92
N LEU A 170 -6.07 -8.39 -4.29
CA LEU A 170 -6.55 -7.31 -3.41
C LEU A 170 -6.56 -7.79 -1.96
N THR A 171 -6.14 -6.91 -1.05
CA THR A 171 -6.17 -7.12 0.40
C THR A 171 -6.89 -5.95 1.06
N ALA A 172 -7.99 -6.21 1.75
CA ALA A 172 -8.66 -5.22 2.58
C ALA A 172 -7.72 -4.77 3.71
N SER A 173 -7.63 -3.49 3.98
CA SER A 173 -6.75 -2.95 5.01
C SER A 173 -7.59 -2.37 6.15
N TYR A 174 -7.57 -2.99 7.34
CA TYR A 174 -8.28 -2.48 8.52
C TYR A 174 -7.85 -1.05 8.89
N GLY A 175 -8.77 -0.32 9.52
CA GLY A 175 -8.60 1.07 9.92
C GLY A 175 -9.21 2.07 8.93
N GLY A 176 -10.20 1.63 8.15
CA GLY A 176 -11.01 2.42 7.23
C GLY A 176 -12.43 2.67 7.76
N ARG A 177 -13.18 3.50 7.03
CA ARG A 177 -14.58 3.84 7.35
C ARG A 177 -15.55 2.70 7.04
N ASP A 178 -15.17 1.81 6.16
CA ASP A 178 -16.01 0.73 5.65
C ASP A 178 -15.54 -0.65 6.15
N ASP A 179 -14.81 -0.71 7.27
CA ASP A 179 -14.24 -1.96 7.82
C ASP A 179 -15.30 -3.05 8.05
N TRP A 180 -16.55 -2.67 8.36
CA TRP A 180 -17.68 -3.58 8.49
C TRP A 180 -17.91 -4.46 7.26
N ARG A 181 -17.45 -4.02 6.07
CA ARG A 181 -17.52 -4.81 4.84
C ARG A 181 -16.58 -6.00 4.84
N ILE A 182 -15.48 -5.92 5.60
CA ILE A 182 -14.51 -7.01 5.71
C ILE A 182 -15.21 -8.23 6.32
N ASP A 183 -15.92 -8.01 7.41
CA ASP A 183 -16.61 -9.07 8.14
C ASP A 183 -17.87 -9.54 7.40
N GLU A 184 -18.66 -8.60 6.83
CA GLU A 184 -19.91 -8.92 6.13
C GLU A 184 -19.68 -9.74 4.84
N PHE A 185 -18.58 -9.46 4.11
CA PHE A 185 -18.30 -10.12 2.82
C PHE A 185 -17.12 -11.09 2.88
N ASP A 186 -16.67 -11.48 4.07
CA ASP A 186 -15.55 -12.40 4.31
C ASP A 186 -14.33 -12.06 3.44
N MET A 187 -13.93 -10.78 3.48
CA MET A 187 -12.83 -10.29 2.64
C MET A 187 -11.48 -10.65 3.28
N ARG A 188 -10.53 -11.17 2.49
CA ARG A 188 -9.13 -11.25 2.92
C ARG A 188 -8.64 -9.89 3.38
N PHE A 189 -7.98 -9.83 4.54
CA PHE A 189 -7.55 -8.56 5.12
C PHE A 189 -6.12 -8.57 5.66
N ALA A 190 -5.58 -7.38 5.81
CA ALA A 190 -4.39 -7.09 6.60
C ALA A 190 -4.74 -6.12 7.73
N LYS A 191 -4.25 -6.41 8.95
CA LYS A 191 -4.46 -5.59 10.14
C LYS A 191 -3.13 -5.18 10.74
N VAL A 192 -2.97 -3.87 11.04
CA VAL A 192 -1.79 -3.39 11.76
C VAL A 192 -1.91 -3.78 13.22
N VAL A 193 -0.89 -4.45 13.76
CA VAL A 193 -0.77 -4.89 15.15
C VAL A 193 0.39 -4.19 15.84
N TYR A 194 0.29 -4.03 17.15
CA TYR A 194 1.25 -3.30 17.97
C TYR A 194 2.24 -4.22 18.68
N SER A 195 1.99 -5.54 18.65
CA SER A 195 2.87 -6.57 19.19
C SER A 195 2.68 -7.91 18.49
N GLU A 196 3.64 -8.83 18.61
CA GLU A 196 3.52 -10.22 18.15
C GLU A 196 2.40 -10.95 18.90
N GLN A 197 2.21 -10.64 20.19
CA GLN A 197 1.14 -11.22 21.00
C GLN A 197 -0.25 -10.83 20.48
N GLU A 198 -0.42 -9.59 19.99
CA GLU A 198 -1.68 -9.18 19.37
C GLU A 198 -1.96 -9.96 18.08
N ALA A 199 -0.94 -10.18 17.23
CA ALA A 199 -1.09 -11.01 16.04
C ALA A 199 -1.47 -12.45 16.39
N HIS A 200 -0.79 -13.04 17.37
CA HIS A 200 -1.08 -14.38 17.86
C HIS A 200 -2.52 -14.51 18.42
N ASN A 201 -2.97 -13.53 19.20
CA ASN A 201 -4.34 -13.53 19.76
C ASN A 201 -5.43 -13.41 18.69
N LEU A 202 -5.08 -12.88 17.52
CA LEU A 202 -5.96 -12.74 16.35
C LEU A 202 -5.82 -13.92 15.38
N ASP A 203 -4.96 -14.90 15.68
CA ASP A 203 -4.61 -16.01 14.79
C ASP A 203 -4.13 -15.54 13.40
N LEU A 204 -3.32 -14.48 13.38
CA LEU A 204 -2.79 -13.89 12.16
C LEU A 204 -1.29 -14.08 12.04
N ALA A 205 -0.81 -14.60 10.91
CA ALA A 205 0.60 -14.61 10.58
C ALA A 205 1.10 -13.17 10.33
N ILE A 206 2.34 -12.86 10.74
CA ILE A 206 2.93 -11.52 10.50
C ILE A 206 3.64 -11.51 9.15
N ASP A 207 3.20 -10.64 8.25
CA ASP A 207 3.84 -10.43 6.95
C ASP A 207 4.95 -9.37 7.03
N HIS A 208 6.15 -9.78 6.66
CA HIS A 208 7.35 -8.94 6.73
C HIS A 208 7.83 -8.39 5.37
N ASP A 209 7.32 -8.91 4.26
CA ASP A 209 7.87 -8.65 2.92
C ASP A 209 6.85 -8.54 1.79
N ASP A 210 5.57 -8.40 2.12
CA ASP A 210 4.41 -8.39 1.22
C ASP A 210 4.13 -9.75 0.53
N THR A 211 4.78 -10.84 0.91
CA THR A 211 4.53 -12.17 0.34
C THR A 211 3.05 -12.55 0.48
N HIS A 212 2.45 -12.38 1.67
CA HIS A 212 1.03 -12.69 1.86
C HIS A 212 0.11 -11.88 0.95
N ALA A 213 0.45 -10.61 0.68
CA ALA A 213 -0.38 -9.77 -0.16
C ALA A 213 -0.23 -10.09 -1.66
N ALA A 214 1.00 -10.41 -2.09
CA ALA A 214 1.35 -10.58 -3.49
C ALA A 214 1.08 -12.00 -4.00
N LYS A 215 1.26 -13.04 -3.16
CA LYS A 215 1.28 -14.44 -3.56
C LYS A 215 -0.12 -14.97 -3.85
N PRO A 216 -0.41 -15.45 -5.09
CA PRO A 216 -1.72 -15.99 -5.46
C PRO A 216 -2.18 -17.17 -4.59
N SER A 217 -1.27 -18.11 -4.24
CA SER A 217 -1.60 -19.26 -3.37
C SER A 217 -2.00 -18.86 -1.94
N LEU A 218 -1.73 -17.62 -1.51
CA LEU A 218 -2.15 -17.08 -0.21
C LEU A 218 -3.34 -16.10 -0.32
N SER A 219 -4.01 -16.06 -1.46
CA SER A 219 -5.09 -15.08 -1.74
C SER A 219 -6.26 -15.10 -0.77
N ASN A 220 -6.47 -16.20 -0.04
CA ASN A 220 -7.53 -16.34 0.95
C ASN A 220 -7.06 -16.21 2.41
N GLN A 221 -5.77 -15.93 2.63
CA GLN A 221 -5.22 -15.83 3.98
C GLN A 221 -5.11 -14.37 4.43
N SER A 222 -5.78 -14.05 5.52
CA SER A 222 -5.61 -12.78 6.24
C SER A 222 -4.34 -12.80 7.07
N PHE A 223 -3.77 -11.62 7.33
CA PHE A 223 -2.48 -11.52 8.01
C PHE A 223 -2.32 -10.22 8.78
N ALA A 224 -1.31 -10.17 9.65
CA ALA A 224 -0.94 -8.99 10.41
C ALA A 224 0.24 -8.24 9.78
N LEU A 225 0.28 -6.94 9.99
CA LEU A 225 1.40 -6.06 9.67
C LEU A 225 1.89 -5.41 10.97
N MET A 226 3.19 -5.49 11.24
CA MET A 226 3.74 -4.83 12.43
C MET A 226 3.71 -3.31 12.28
N LEU A 227 3.31 -2.63 13.35
CA LEU A 227 3.38 -1.17 13.44
C LEU A 227 4.80 -0.69 13.17
N HIS A 228 4.94 0.29 12.27
CA HIS A 228 6.24 0.87 11.89
C HIS A 228 6.14 2.36 11.58
N GLY A 229 7.28 2.97 11.24
CA GLY A 229 7.38 4.39 10.90
C GLY A 229 7.44 5.29 12.14
N THR A 230 7.46 6.60 11.91
CA THR A 230 7.56 7.61 12.97
C THR A 230 6.18 7.92 13.53
N GLN A 231 5.99 7.68 14.82
CA GLN A 231 4.72 7.93 15.50
C GLN A 231 4.74 9.21 16.35
N PRO A 232 3.59 9.86 16.60
CA PRO A 232 3.54 11.06 17.42
C PRO A 232 4.02 10.77 18.85
N LYS A 233 4.86 11.67 19.39
CA LYS A 233 5.35 11.55 20.78
C LYS A 233 4.17 11.50 21.74
N GLY A 234 4.18 10.56 22.70
CA GLY A 234 3.14 10.38 23.70
C GLY A 234 1.91 9.62 23.21
N SER A 235 1.90 9.09 21.97
CA SER A 235 0.82 8.21 21.49
C SER A 235 1.07 6.76 21.87
N THR A 236 0.00 5.97 22.02
CA THR A 236 0.07 4.51 22.22
C THR A 236 0.95 3.83 21.15
N ALA A 237 0.82 4.27 19.90
CA ALA A 237 1.66 3.78 18.79
C ALA A 237 3.17 4.08 19.01
N ALA A 238 3.51 5.26 19.56
CA ALA A 238 4.91 5.59 19.86
C ALA A 238 5.46 4.72 21.01
N ASP A 239 4.64 4.44 22.00
CA ASP A 239 5.04 3.60 23.16
C ASP A 239 5.19 2.13 22.72
N ALA A 240 4.29 1.60 21.89
CA ALA A 240 4.43 0.29 21.29
C ALA A 240 5.73 0.17 20.49
N LEU A 241 6.08 1.18 19.66
CA LEU A 241 7.36 1.15 18.92
C LEU A 241 8.59 1.15 19.83
N LYS A 242 8.54 1.77 21.03
CA LYS A 242 9.64 1.69 22.00
C LYS A 242 9.80 0.27 22.53
N VAL A 243 8.69 -0.42 22.81
CA VAL A 243 8.69 -1.82 23.25
C VAL A 243 9.27 -2.71 22.16
N LEU A 244 8.75 -2.62 20.91
CA LEU A 244 9.24 -3.40 19.78
C LEU A 244 10.75 -3.23 19.55
N LYS A 245 11.26 -1.99 19.70
CA LYS A 245 12.71 -1.71 19.59
C LYS A 245 13.52 -2.32 20.74
N ARG A 246 13.05 -2.19 21.98
CA ARG A 246 13.68 -2.75 23.18
C ARG A 246 13.82 -4.28 23.05
N ASP A 247 12.75 -4.92 22.59
CA ASP A 247 12.64 -6.37 22.52
C ASP A 247 13.18 -6.92 21.19
N LYS A 248 13.78 -6.06 20.35
CA LYS A 248 14.38 -6.39 19.04
C LYS A 248 13.43 -7.09 18.06
N VAL A 249 12.13 -6.86 18.19
CA VAL A 249 11.13 -7.40 17.28
C VAL A 249 11.28 -6.74 15.90
N ARG A 250 11.20 -7.53 14.83
CA ARG A 250 11.26 -7.01 13.45
C ARG A 250 10.03 -6.17 13.15
N HIS A 251 10.19 -4.85 13.09
CA HIS A 251 9.12 -3.88 12.85
C HIS A 251 9.49 -2.78 11.85
N SER A 252 10.67 -2.85 11.23
CA SER A 252 11.15 -1.85 10.27
C SER A 252 11.74 -2.52 9.04
N TYR A 253 11.51 -1.91 7.91
CA TYR A 253 11.99 -2.37 6.59
C TYR A 253 13.20 -1.53 6.11
N SER A 254 13.90 -0.84 7.01
CA SER A 254 15.13 -0.12 6.67
C SER A 254 16.27 -1.11 6.43
N ARG A 255 17.15 -0.81 5.44
CA ARG A 255 18.34 -1.62 5.11
C ARG A 255 19.24 -1.93 6.33
N LYS A 256 19.19 -1.13 7.40
CA LYS A 256 19.98 -1.33 8.62
C LYS A 256 19.45 -2.45 9.53
N GLN A 257 18.21 -2.89 9.36
CA GLN A 257 17.61 -3.97 10.16
C GLN A 257 17.40 -5.28 9.39
N ALA A 258 17.69 -5.30 8.08
CA ALA A 258 17.61 -6.51 7.27
C ALA A 258 18.80 -7.49 7.50
N ASN A 259 19.78 -7.10 8.31
CA ASN A 259 21.00 -7.87 8.60
C ASN A 259 21.07 -8.33 10.07
N VAL A 260 19.93 -8.50 10.75
CA VAL A 260 19.89 -9.12 12.09
C VAL A 260 19.06 -10.38 12.05
#